data_2d6e50aae0758c9191beed5a1b1f847f
#
_entry.id   2d6e50aae0758c9191beed5a1b1f847f
#
_cell.length_a   1.000
_cell.length_b   1.000
_cell.length_c   1.000
_cell.angle_alpha   90.00
_cell.angle_beta   90.00
_cell.angle_gamma   90.00
#
_symmetry.space_group_name_H-M   'P 1'
#
loop_
_entity.id
_entity.type
_entity.pdbx_description
1 polymer ?
#
loop_
_entity_poly.entity_id
_entity_poly.type
_entity_poly.pdbx_seq_one_letter_code
_entity_poly.pdbx_strand_id
1 'polypeptide(L)'
;LYHFADNIIQTDYEPEDWAGLRRYVEQSNIDHRTEILAMIDSDMEPDAKEAKIKRTYPDEYRFMLKKFYPALRHTDYRIDYTIRKFSEADEIRRIMEEQPQKLSLNEFYLVAGKYEPGTDEFTEVFNTAVRMFPNDEIANINAANAAIRRDDFGTARRYLDKAGDSAEAVYARGALAVREGDIATARKYLTKAKEMGLEKATSTLEELNERQKE
;
A
#
# COMPACT_ATOMS: atom_id res chain seq x y z
N LEU A 1 6.46 23.16 -0.77
CA LEU A 1 7.45 23.26 0.30
C LEU A 1 6.72 22.95 1.61
N TYR A 2 7.10 21.84 2.26
CA TYR A 2 6.58 21.50 3.58
C TYR A 2 7.31 22.39 4.60
N HIS A 3 6.57 23.23 5.31
CA HIS A 3 7.10 23.92 6.47
C HIS A 3 6.95 22.97 7.67
N PHE A 4 8.06 22.41 8.12
CA PHE A 4 8.11 21.70 9.40
C PHE A 4 8.21 22.77 10.50
N ALA A 5 7.34 22.68 11.50
CA ALA A 5 7.49 23.47 12.70
C ALA A 5 8.72 22.97 13.47
N ASP A 6 9.47 23.87 14.10
CA ASP A 6 10.73 23.57 14.80
C ASP A 6 10.58 22.51 15.93
N ASN A 7 9.36 22.26 16.38
CA ASN A 7 9.04 21.26 17.42
C ASN A 7 8.68 19.87 16.86
N ILE A 8 8.76 19.63 15.55
CA ILE A 8 8.48 18.32 14.92
C ILE A 8 9.70 17.41 14.96
N ILE A 9 10.90 17.97 15.02
CA ILE A 9 12.14 17.21 15.07
C ILE A 9 12.51 17.02 16.55
N GLN A 10 12.41 15.78 17.02
CA GLN A 10 12.92 15.38 18.32
C GLN A 10 14.22 14.64 18.08
N THR A 11 15.27 15.07 18.76
CA THR A 11 16.57 14.40 18.70
C THR A 11 16.84 13.74 20.05
N ASP A 12 17.23 12.49 20.00
CA ASP A 12 17.76 11.74 21.14
C ASP A 12 19.21 11.38 20.84
N TYR A 13 19.97 11.12 21.88
CA TYR A 13 21.39 10.89 21.78
C TYR A 13 21.80 9.77 22.75
N GLU A 14 22.33 8.69 22.20
CA GLU A 14 22.94 7.60 22.94
C GLU A 14 24.46 7.65 22.70
N PRO A 15 25.25 8.10 23.68
CA PRO A 15 26.70 8.28 23.51
C PRO A 15 27.45 6.99 23.18
N GLU A 16 26.99 5.87 23.77
CA GLU A 16 27.62 4.57 23.66
C GLU A 16 26.56 3.48 23.50
N ASP A 17 26.41 2.92 22.30
CA ASP A 17 25.44 1.83 22.02
C ASP A 17 25.97 0.48 22.54
N TRP A 18 25.98 0.30 23.87
CA TRP A 18 26.35 -0.95 24.50
C TRP A 18 25.41 -2.11 24.14
N ALA A 19 24.15 -1.83 23.91
CA ALA A 19 23.18 -2.83 23.47
C ALA A 19 23.48 -3.32 22.06
N GLY A 20 23.86 -2.43 21.16
CA GLY A 20 24.35 -2.77 19.82
C GLY A 20 25.65 -3.57 19.87
N LEU A 21 26.63 -3.13 20.67
CA LEU A 21 27.88 -3.86 20.83
C LEU A 21 27.62 -5.28 21.35
N ARG A 22 26.74 -5.42 22.34
CA ARG A 22 26.33 -6.72 22.87
C ARG A 22 25.80 -7.64 21.77
N ARG A 23 24.91 -7.16 20.90
CA ARG A 23 24.36 -7.94 19.78
C ARG A 23 25.47 -8.40 18.80
N TYR A 24 26.41 -7.52 18.46
CA TYR A 24 27.53 -7.89 17.57
C TYR A 24 28.43 -8.96 18.20
N VAL A 25 28.78 -8.82 19.48
CA VAL A 25 29.58 -9.80 20.21
C VAL A 25 28.86 -11.15 20.29
N GLU A 26 27.58 -11.15 20.63
CA GLU A 26 26.76 -12.35 20.76
C GLU A 26 26.65 -13.14 19.45
N GLN A 27 26.54 -12.44 18.32
CA GLN A 27 26.43 -13.03 16.99
C GLN A 27 27.78 -13.40 16.36
N SER A 28 28.88 -13.02 16.98
CA SER A 28 30.22 -13.24 16.46
C SER A 28 30.83 -14.56 16.98
N ASN A 29 31.91 -14.98 16.31
CA ASN A 29 32.78 -16.08 16.77
C ASN A 29 34.08 -15.54 17.41
N ILE A 30 34.01 -14.39 18.09
CA ILE A 30 35.17 -13.80 18.77
C ILE A 30 35.58 -14.68 19.95
N ASP A 31 36.86 -14.79 20.17
CA ASP A 31 37.36 -15.49 21.35
C ASP A 31 36.93 -14.80 22.63
N HIS A 32 36.88 -15.51 23.74
CA HIS A 32 36.41 -15.00 25.05
C HIS A 32 35.04 -14.29 25.00
N ARG A 33 34.18 -14.70 24.06
CA ARG A 33 32.87 -14.08 23.85
C ARG A 33 32.02 -14.01 25.12
N THR A 34 31.99 -15.12 25.86
CA THR A 34 31.17 -15.22 27.09
C THR A 34 31.64 -14.25 28.18
N GLU A 35 32.95 -14.15 28.33
CA GLU A 35 33.55 -13.25 29.32
C GLU A 35 33.38 -11.78 28.94
N ILE A 36 33.52 -11.48 27.64
CA ILE A 36 33.29 -10.12 27.12
C ILE A 36 31.80 -9.73 27.29
N LEU A 37 30.87 -10.63 26.98
CA LEU A 37 29.43 -10.40 27.23
C LEU A 37 29.16 -10.13 28.72
N ALA A 38 29.77 -10.91 29.62
CA ALA A 38 29.62 -10.68 31.07
C ALA A 38 30.15 -9.30 31.51
N MET A 39 31.20 -8.79 30.86
CA MET A 39 31.69 -7.43 31.12
C MET A 39 30.75 -6.36 30.55
N ILE A 40 30.20 -6.58 29.36
CA ILE A 40 29.22 -5.68 28.75
C ILE A 40 27.95 -5.61 29.61
N ASP A 41 27.47 -6.73 30.10
CA ASP A 41 26.25 -6.84 30.91
C ASP A 41 26.46 -6.43 32.40
N SER A 42 27.68 -6.07 32.82
CA SER A 42 27.96 -5.64 34.18
C SER A 42 27.43 -4.23 34.48
N ASP A 43 27.21 -3.92 35.74
CA ASP A 43 26.77 -2.58 36.22
C ASP A 43 27.92 -1.56 36.27
N MET A 44 29.04 -1.82 35.62
CA MET A 44 30.17 -0.90 35.61
C MET A 44 29.85 0.34 34.76
N GLU A 45 30.44 1.47 35.13
CA GLU A 45 30.41 2.68 34.30
C GLU A 45 30.97 2.41 32.92
N PRO A 46 30.42 3.01 31.83
CA PRO A 46 30.79 2.75 30.45
C PRO A 46 32.32 2.79 30.18
N ASP A 47 32.97 3.88 30.56
CA ASP A 47 34.42 4.06 30.40
C ASP A 47 35.25 2.99 31.12
N ALA A 48 34.82 2.64 32.36
CA ALA A 48 35.49 1.60 33.15
C ALA A 48 35.29 0.21 32.52
N LYS A 49 34.15 -0.05 31.94
CA LYS A 49 33.80 -1.26 31.22
C LYS A 49 34.69 -1.41 29.99
N GLU A 50 34.80 -0.36 29.17
CA GLU A 50 35.65 -0.34 27.99
C GLU A 50 37.12 -0.54 28.34
N ALA A 51 37.62 0.21 29.33
CA ALA A 51 38.99 0.10 29.81
C ALA A 51 39.34 -1.33 30.32
N LYS A 52 38.38 -1.99 30.98
CA LYS A 52 38.52 -3.36 31.46
C LYS A 52 38.59 -4.34 30.30
N ILE A 53 37.73 -4.27 29.31
CA ILE A 53 37.75 -5.13 28.13
C ILE A 53 39.06 -4.94 27.39
N LYS A 54 39.45 -3.70 27.10
CA LYS A 54 40.71 -3.34 26.43
C LYS A 54 41.96 -3.92 27.13
N ARG A 55 41.99 -3.87 28.46
CA ARG A 55 43.12 -4.37 29.24
C ARG A 55 43.14 -5.89 29.32
N THR A 56 41.98 -6.53 29.43
CA THR A 56 41.88 -7.98 29.66
C THR A 56 41.96 -8.78 28.34
N TYR A 57 41.34 -8.24 27.29
CA TYR A 57 41.17 -8.87 25.98
C TYR A 57 41.61 -7.91 24.86
N PRO A 58 42.90 -7.55 24.75
CA PRO A 58 43.37 -6.50 23.83
C PRO A 58 43.21 -6.85 22.35
N ASP A 59 43.25 -8.13 21.99
CA ASP A 59 43.13 -8.56 20.59
C ASP A 59 41.67 -8.51 20.15
N GLU A 60 40.75 -8.99 20.97
CA GLU A 60 39.32 -8.93 20.77
C GLU A 60 38.82 -7.47 20.76
N TYR A 61 39.37 -6.64 21.66
CA TYR A 61 39.05 -5.21 21.64
C TYR A 61 39.45 -4.54 20.33
N ARG A 62 40.64 -4.83 19.81
CA ARG A 62 41.09 -4.32 18.50
C ARG A 62 40.21 -4.82 17.35
N PHE A 63 39.81 -6.08 17.43
CA PHE A 63 38.85 -6.64 16.45
C PHE A 63 37.50 -5.90 16.50
N MET A 64 36.93 -5.68 17.69
CA MET A 64 35.67 -4.94 17.87
C MET A 64 35.78 -3.51 17.35
N LEU A 65 36.87 -2.78 17.67
CA LEU A 65 37.11 -1.44 17.15
C LEU A 65 37.09 -1.37 15.62
N LYS A 66 37.61 -2.40 14.95
CA LYS A 66 37.71 -2.45 13.50
C LYS A 66 36.43 -2.94 12.82
N LYS A 67 35.66 -3.84 13.47
CA LYS A 67 34.54 -4.55 12.85
C LYS A 67 33.17 -4.13 13.36
N PHE A 68 33.04 -3.83 14.65
CA PHE A 68 31.76 -3.56 15.29
C PHE A 68 31.51 -2.07 15.51
N TYR A 69 32.46 -1.35 16.05
CA TYR A 69 32.33 0.07 16.38
C TYR A 69 31.95 0.97 15.18
N PRO A 70 32.48 0.75 13.95
CA PRO A 70 32.03 1.56 12.82
C PRO A 70 30.54 1.42 12.49
N ALA A 71 30.00 0.21 12.69
CA ALA A 71 28.58 -0.06 12.45
C ALA A 71 27.66 0.48 13.56
N LEU A 72 28.20 0.73 14.76
CA LEU A 72 27.49 1.35 15.89
C LEU A 72 27.39 2.88 15.76
N ARG A 73 28.21 3.50 14.90
CA ARG A 73 28.18 4.93 14.61
C ARG A 73 27.20 5.19 13.48
N HIS A 74 25.91 5.20 13.80
CA HIS A 74 24.86 5.45 12.83
C HIS A 74 23.84 6.46 13.40
N THR A 75 23.04 6.99 12.52
CA THR A 75 21.87 7.82 12.89
C THR A 75 20.62 7.08 12.48
N ASP A 76 19.78 6.75 13.44
CA ASP A 76 18.45 6.24 13.20
C ASP A 76 17.47 7.41 13.14
N TYR A 77 16.50 7.31 12.27
CA TYR A 77 15.40 8.25 12.24
C TYR A 77 14.06 7.48 12.15
N ARG A 78 13.08 8.04 12.84
CA ARG A 78 11.69 7.59 12.78
C ARG A 78 10.84 8.76 12.33
N ILE A 79 9.98 8.52 11.36
CA ILE A 79 9.01 9.51 10.90
C ILE A 79 7.64 9.08 11.41
N ASP A 80 7.12 9.81 12.37
CA ASP A 80 5.75 9.66 12.82
C ASP A 80 4.87 10.65 12.05
N TYR A 81 3.85 10.14 11.35
CA TYR A 81 2.94 10.98 10.58
C TYR A 81 1.49 10.55 10.78
N THR A 82 0.61 11.52 10.71
CA THR A 82 -0.84 11.27 10.74
C THR A 82 -1.39 11.46 9.34
N ILE A 83 -2.04 10.44 8.82
CA ILE A 83 -2.74 10.53 7.54
C ILE A 83 -4.03 11.31 7.79
N ARG A 84 -4.12 12.52 7.21
CA ARG A 84 -5.36 13.27 7.18
C ARG A 84 -6.31 12.63 6.18
N LYS A 85 -7.50 12.27 6.63
CA LYS A 85 -8.60 11.85 5.77
C LYS A 85 -9.36 13.09 5.31
N PHE A 86 -9.73 13.10 4.04
CA PHE A 86 -10.59 14.12 3.47
C PHE A 86 -12.03 13.60 3.46
N SER A 87 -12.98 14.38 3.94
CA SER A 87 -14.41 14.01 4.00
C SER A 87 -15.30 14.91 3.14
N GLU A 88 -14.83 16.12 2.85
CA GLU A 88 -15.59 17.09 2.08
C GLU A 88 -15.35 16.90 0.59
N ALA A 89 -16.42 16.67 -0.18
CA ALA A 89 -16.33 16.35 -1.60
C ALA A 89 -15.65 17.45 -2.43
N ASP A 90 -15.90 18.72 -2.09
CA ASP A 90 -15.29 19.85 -2.79
C ASP A 90 -13.77 19.96 -2.53
N GLU A 91 -13.33 19.63 -1.30
CA GLU A 91 -11.91 19.53 -0.97
C GLU A 91 -11.26 18.38 -1.73
N ILE A 92 -11.90 17.20 -1.74
CA ILE A 92 -11.39 16.01 -2.45
C ILE A 92 -11.27 16.30 -3.94
N ARG A 93 -12.28 16.96 -4.56
CA ARG A 93 -12.24 17.32 -5.97
C ARG A 93 -11.05 18.23 -6.30
N ARG A 94 -10.81 19.25 -5.51
CA ARG A 94 -9.66 20.13 -5.69
C ARG A 94 -8.33 19.38 -5.57
N ILE A 95 -8.21 18.49 -4.58
CA ILE A 95 -7.01 17.68 -4.40
C ILE A 95 -6.85 16.68 -5.55
N MET A 96 -7.96 16.13 -6.07
CA MET A 96 -7.93 15.23 -7.23
C MET A 96 -7.39 15.92 -8.48
N GLU A 97 -7.70 17.20 -8.67
CA GLU A 97 -7.20 18.01 -9.79
C GLU A 97 -5.72 18.40 -9.61
N GLU A 98 -5.34 18.84 -8.40
CA GLU A 98 -4.02 19.42 -8.13
C GLU A 98 -2.97 18.38 -7.70
N GLN A 99 -3.35 17.44 -6.82
CA GLN A 99 -2.45 16.51 -6.13
C GLN A 99 -3.12 15.14 -5.86
N PRO A 100 -3.58 14.43 -6.90
CA PRO A 100 -4.38 13.19 -6.76
C PRO A 100 -3.66 12.08 -5.99
N GLN A 101 -2.33 12.09 -5.95
CA GLN A 101 -1.52 11.14 -5.18
C GLN A 101 -1.70 11.24 -3.66
N LYS A 102 -2.36 12.29 -3.17
CA LYS A 102 -2.69 12.45 -1.74
C LYS A 102 -4.00 11.76 -1.35
N LEU A 103 -4.79 11.33 -2.33
CA LEU A 103 -6.07 10.69 -2.11
C LEU A 103 -5.94 9.17 -2.03
N SER A 104 -6.71 8.59 -1.14
CA SER A 104 -6.96 7.13 -1.11
C SER A 104 -8.12 6.77 -2.04
N LEU A 105 -8.26 5.47 -2.35
CA LEU A 105 -9.39 4.98 -3.16
C LEU A 105 -10.76 5.35 -2.57
N ASN A 106 -10.90 5.32 -1.24
CA ASN A 106 -12.15 5.69 -0.58
C ASN A 106 -12.57 7.14 -0.87
N GLU A 107 -11.62 8.05 -0.97
CA GLU A 107 -11.87 9.46 -1.27
C GLU A 107 -12.32 9.66 -2.71
N PHE A 108 -11.77 8.87 -3.66
CA PHE A 108 -12.30 8.84 -5.03
C PHE A 108 -13.76 8.36 -5.06
N TYR A 109 -14.14 7.37 -4.24
CA TYR A 109 -15.54 6.94 -4.15
C TYR A 109 -16.44 7.99 -3.54
N LEU A 110 -15.99 8.72 -2.53
CA LEU A 110 -16.75 9.80 -1.92
C LEU A 110 -17.09 10.90 -2.93
N VAL A 111 -16.13 11.30 -3.74
CA VAL A 111 -16.37 12.33 -4.76
C VAL A 111 -17.17 11.78 -5.94
N ALA A 112 -16.92 10.52 -6.36
CA ALA A 112 -17.72 9.89 -7.42
C ALA A 112 -19.20 9.80 -7.07
N GLY A 113 -19.55 9.57 -5.80
CA GLY A 113 -20.93 9.54 -5.31
C GLY A 113 -21.68 10.86 -5.42
N LYS A 114 -21.02 11.97 -5.78
CA LYS A 114 -21.65 13.27 -6.03
C LYS A 114 -22.09 13.48 -7.48
N TYR A 115 -21.65 12.61 -8.37
CA TYR A 115 -21.95 12.67 -9.80
C TYR A 115 -22.89 11.55 -10.22
N GLU A 116 -23.70 11.80 -11.22
CA GLU A 116 -24.51 10.76 -11.83
C GLU A 116 -23.63 9.77 -12.62
N PRO A 117 -23.83 8.46 -12.43
CA PRO A 117 -23.08 7.44 -13.16
C PRO A 117 -23.23 7.58 -14.68
N GLY A 118 -22.10 7.74 -15.38
CA GLY A 118 -22.05 7.90 -16.83
C GLY A 118 -21.80 9.34 -17.29
N THR A 119 -21.77 10.32 -16.39
CA THR A 119 -21.34 11.69 -16.70
C THR A 119 -19.83 11.76 -16.94
N ASP A 120 -19.36 12.85 -17.52
CA ASP A 120 -17.95 13.09 -17.76
C ASP A 120 -17.18 13.21 -16.45
N GLU A 121 -17.75 13.90 -15.48
CA GLU A 121 -17.18 14.07 -14.14
C GLU A 121 -17.05 12.73 -13.42
N PHE A 122 -18.09 11.89 -13.46
CA PHE A 122 -18.03 10.54 -12.89
C PHE A 122 -16.90 9.70 -13.52
N THR A 123 -16.79 9.78 -14.84
CA THR A 123 -15.76 9.04 -15.60
C THR A 123 -14.35 9.53 -15.27
N GLU A 124 -14.16 10.85 -15.13
CA GLU A 124 -12.85 11.44 -14.82
C GLU A 124 -12.36 11.05 -13.43
N VAL A 125 -13.28 10.93 -12.45
CA VAL A 125 -12.91 10.42 -11.12
C VAL A 125 -12.27 9.03 -11.23
N PHE A 126 -12.88 8.09 -11.95
CA PHE A 126 -12.36 6.74 -12.05
C PHE A 126 -11.15 6.63 -12.98
N ASN A 127 -11.04 7.45 -14.01
CA ASN A 127 -9.83 7.56 -14.82
C ASN A 127 -8.64 8.02 -13.97
N THR A 128 -8.87 9.00 -13.09
CA THR A 128 -7.83 9.47 -12.17
C THR A 128 -7.50 8.41 -11.11
N ALA A 129 -8.51 7.73 -10.56
CA ALA A 129 -8.30 6.64 -9.61
C ALA A 129 -7.42 5.53 -10.20
N VAL A 130 -7.68 5.07 -11.42
CA VAL A 130 -6.86 4.05 -12.10
C VAL A 130 -5.45 4.56 -12.41
N ARG A 131 -5.29 5.85 -12.72
CA ARG A 131 -3.96 6.43 -12.93
C ARG A 131 -3.13 6.41 -11.64
N MET A 132 -3.76 6.62 -10.49
CA MET A 132 -3.10 6.57 -9.17
C MET A 132 -2.91 5.13 -8.67
N PHE A 133 -3.86 4.24 -8.95
CA PHE A 133 -3.89 2.85 -8.51
C PHE A 133 -4.03 1.88 -9.70
N PRO A 134 -3.03 1.80 -10.59
CA PRO A 134 -3.16 1.10 -11.89
C PRO A 134 -3.34 -0.41 -11.79
N ASN A 135 -2.97 -1.00 -10.64
CA ASN A 135 -3.07 -2.43 -10.41
C ASN A 135 -4.17 -2.77 -9.37
N ASP A 136 -4.93 -1.78 -8.92
CA ASP A 136 -6.03 -2.03 -8.00
C ASP A 136 -7.23 -2.58 -8.77
N GLU A 137 -7.73 -3.73 -8.32
CA GLU A 137 -8.83 -4.45 -8.94
C GLU A 137 -10.11 -3.60 -8.96
N ILE A 138 -10.44 -3.00 -7.82
CA ILE A 138 -11.68 -2.24 -7.66
C ILE A 138 -11.65 -0.95 -8.50
N ALA A 139 -10.50 -0.26 -8.55
CA ALA A 139 -10.34 0.91 -9.40
C ALA A 139 -10.54 0.56 -10.88
N ASN A 140 -9.94 -0.56 -11.34
CA ASN A 140 -10.08 -1.03 -12.71
C ASN A 140 -11.52 -1.47 -13.03
N ILE A 141 -12.22 -2.17 -12.12
CA ILE A 141 -13.64 -2.53 -12.30
C ILE A 141 -14.51 -1.27 -12.48
N ASN A 142 -14.32 -0.27 -11.63
CA ASN A 142 -15.14 0.95 -11.70
C ASN A 142 -14.84 1.80 -12.93
N ALA A 143 -13.58 1.92 -13.33
CA ALA A 143 -13.22 2.57 -14.59
C ALA A 143 -13.78 1.83 -15.82
N ALA A 144 -13.76 0.49 -15.80
CA ALA A 144 -14.41 -0.32 -16.83
C ALA A 144 -15.92 -0.07 -16.89
N ASN A 145 -16.60 -0.06 -15.74
CA ASN A 145 -18.03 0.21 -15.67
C ASN A 145 -18.38 1.61 -16.19
N ALA A 146 -17.56 2.62 -15.90
CA ALA A 146 -17.72 3.96 -16.44
C ALA A 146 -17.56 3.97 -17.97
N ALA A 147 -16.57 3.28 -18.51
CA ALA A 147 -16.34 3.14 -19.96
C ALA A 147 -17.49 2.36 -20.66
N ILE A 148 -18.00 1.28 -20.04
CA ILE A 148 -19.14 0.51 -20.55
C ILE A 148 -20.40 1.40 -20.68
N ARG A 149 -20.65 2.26 -19.70
CA ARG A 149 -21.82 3.18 -19.74
C ARG A 149 -21.75 4.17 -20.89
N ARG A 150 -20.54 4.51 -21.34
CA ARG A 150 -20.28 5.43 -22.46
C ARG A 150 -20.08 4.73 -23.79
N ASP A 151 -20.27 3.43 -23.85
CA ASP A 151 -20.02 2.57 -25.02
C ASP A 151 -18.56 2.60 -25.50
N ASP A 152 -17.60 3.01 -24.63
CA ASP A 152 -16.17 2.88 -24.91
C ASP A 152 -15.68 1.47 -24.55
N PHE A 153 -16.06 0.50 -25.37
CA PHE A 153 -15.79 -0.91 -25.14
C PHE A 153 -14.29 -1.24 -25.20
N GLY A 154 -13.53 -0.49 -26.02
CA GLY A 154 -12.10 -0.67 -26.12
C GLY A 154 -11.37 -0.34 -24.82
N THR A 155 -11.73 0.77 -24.19
CA THR A 155 -11.20 1.18 -22.89
C THR A 155 -11.69 0.25 -21.77
N ALA A 156 -12.97 -0.16 -21.82
CA ALA A 156 -13.52 -1.09 -20.86
C ALA A 156 -12.75 -2.42 -20.81
N ARG A 157 -12.43 -3.01 -21.99
CA ARG A 157 -11.61 -4.24 -22.05
C ARG A 157 -10.24 -4.06 -21.40
N ARG A 158 -9.53 -2.98 -21.71
CA ARG A 158 -8.20 -2.72 -21.13
C ARG A 158 -8.21 -2.63 -19.62
N TYR A 159 -9.26 -2.08 -19.02
CA TYR A 159 -9.42 -2.05 -17.57
C TYR A 159 -9.79 -3.43 -17.02
N LEU A 160 -10.70 -4.15 -17.68
CA LEU A 160 -11.11 -5.50 -17.26
C LEU A 160 -9.97 -6.53 -17.33
N ASP A 161 -9.00 -6.33 -18.22
CA ASP A 161 -7.80 -7.17 -18.26
C ASP A 161 -6.93 -7.05 -16.99
N LYS A 162 -7.07 -5.93 -16.26
CA LYS A 162 -6.36 -5.65 -15.00
C LYS A 162 -7.23 -5.83 -13.76
N ALA A 163 -8.51 -6.06 -13.94
CA ALA A 163 -9.51 -6.11 -12.87
C ALA A 163 -9.54 -7.45 -12.10
N GLY A 164 -8.60 -8.36 -12.36
CA GLY A 164 -8.60 -9.67 -11.69
C GLY A 164 -9.79 -10.55 -12.09
N ASP A 165 -10.14 -11.49 -11.21
CA ASP A 165 -11.17 -12.50 -11.46
C ASP A 165 -12.20 -12.61 -10.32
N SER A 166 -12.43 -11.55 -9.56
CA SER A 166 -13.51 -11.47 -8.58
C SER A 166 -14.90 -11.62 -9.23
N ALA A 167 -15.91 -11.90 -8.45
CA ALA A 167 -17.28 -12.02 -8.94
C ALA A 167 -17.73 -10.73 -9.64
N GLU A 168 -17.32 -9.58 -9.13
CA GLU A 168 -17.59 -8.24 -9.68
C GLU A 168 -16.88 -8.04 -11.03
N ALA A 169 -15.61 -8.45 -11.15
CA ALA A 169 -14.87 -8.36 -12.41
C ALA A 169 -15.48 -9.27 -13.48
N VAL A 170 -15.85 -10.49 -13.11
CA VAL A 170 -16.52 -11.45 -14.00
C VAL A 170 -17.89 -10.90 -14.43
N TYR A 171 -18.65 -10.32 -13.50
CA TYR A 171 -19.92 -9.63 -13.82
C TYR A 171 -19.73 -8.48 -14.80
N ALA A 172 -18.71 -7.63 -14.57
CA ALA A 172 -18.44 -6.50 -15.46
C ALA A 172 -18.10 -6.94 -16.90
N ARG A 173 -17.37 -8.06 -17.06
CA ARG A 173 -17.17 -8.69 -18.39
C ARG A 173 -18.47 -9.16 -19.02
N GLY A 174 -19.38 -9.70 -18.21
CA GLY A 174 -20.74 -10.06 -18.67
C GLY A 174 -21.54 -8.83 -19.11
N ALA A 175 -21.49 -7.76 -18.31
CA ALA A 175 -22.17 -6.51 -18.64
C ALA A 175 -21.62 -5.87 -19.93
N LEU A 176 -20.30 -5.92 -20.13
CA LEU A 176 -19.66 -5.49 -21.39
C LEU A 176 -20.21 -6.29 -22.58
N ALA A 177 -20.25 -7.61 -22.48
CA ALA A 177 -20.75 -8.48 -23.54
C ALA A 177 -22.25 -8.21 -23.86
N VAL A 178 -23.06 -7.92 -22.84
CA VAL A 178 -24.47 -7.48 -23.07
C VAL A 178 -24.53 -6.21 -23.91
N ARG A 179 -23.70 -5.22 -23.60
CA ARG A 179 -23.66 -3.94 -24.33
C ARG A 179 -23.12 -4.08 -25.76
N GLU A 180 -22.25 -5.03 -25.98
CA GLU A 180 -21.72 -5.37 -27.32
C GLU A 180 -22.69 -6.25 -28.14
N GLY A 181 -23.75 -6.75 -27.52
CA GLY A 181 -24.72 -7.65 -28.18
C GLY A 181 -24.27 -9.11 -28.27
N ASP A 182 -23.13 -9.47 -27.64
CA ASP A 182 -22.69 -10.86 -27.56
C ASP A 182 -23.37 -11.60 -26.41
N ILE A 183 -24.57 -12.05 -26.69
CA ILE A 183 -25.44 -12.70 -25.69
C ILE A 183 -24.86 -14.02 -25.20
N ALA A 184 -24.14 -14.76 -26.04
CA ALA A 184 -23.54 -16.03 -25.66
C ALA A 184 -22.44 -15.83 -24.62
N THR A 185 -21.54 -14.91 -24.88
CA THR A 185 -20.47 -14.50 -23.93
C THR A 185 -21.04 -13.87 -22.66
N ALA A 186 -22.04 -13.03 -22.79
CA ALA A 186 -22.73 -12.44 -21.65
C ALA A 186 -23.28 -13.49 -20.68
N ARG A 187 -24.02 -14.49 -21.19
CA ARG A 187 -24.54 -15.59 -20.38
C ARG A 187 -23.44 -16.38 -19.65
N LYS A 188 -22.36 -16.68 -20.35
CA LYS A 188 -21.22 -17.39 -19.76
C LYS A 188 -20.66 -16.65 -18.56
N TYR A 189 -20.37 -15.35 -18.69
CA TYR A 189 -19.81 -14.58 -17.60
C TYR A 189 -20.81 -14.32 -16.47
N LEU A 190 -22.07 -13.99 -16.79
CA LEU A 190 -23.09 -13.75 -15.78
C LEU A 190 -23.41 -15.02 -14.99
N THR A 191 -23.45 -16.21 -15.64
CA THR A 191 -23.62 -17.48 -14.93
C THR A 191 -22.46 -17.73 -13.97
N LYS A 192 -21.22 -17.50 -14.44
CA LYS A 192 -20.03 -17.65 -13.59
C LYS A 192 -20.08 -16.69 -12.40
N ALA A 193 -20.45 -15.43 -12.59
CA ALA A 193 -20.56 -14.45 -11.51
C ALA A 193 -21.65 -14.85 -10.48
N LYS A 194 -22.78 -15.40 -10.95
CA LYS A 194 -23.82 -15.97 -10.10
C LYS A 194 -23.32 -17.16 -9.28
N GLU A 195 -22.58 -18.09 -9.89
CA GLU A 195 -21.98 -19.25 -9.20
C GLU A 195 -20.96 -18.81 -8.16
N MET A 196 -20.31 -17.65 -8.35
CA MET A 196 -19.40 -17.02 -7.39
C MET A 196 -20.15 -16.26 -6.27
N GLY A 197 -21.49 -16.25 -6.27
CA GLY A 197 -22.32 -15.67 -5.22
C GLY A 197 -22.76 -14.23 -5.44
N LEU A 198 -22.57 -13.66 -6.63
CA LEU A 198 -23.01 -12.28 -6.90
C LEU A 198 -24.50 -12.25 -7.26
N GLU A 199 -25.35 -11.84 -6.32
CA GLU A 199 -26.83 -11.76 -6.48
C GLU A 199 -27.25 -10.94 -7.70
N LYS A 200 -26.58 -9.83 -7.97
CA LYS A 200 -26.85 -8.95 -9.11
C LYS A 200 -26.75 -9.68 -10.46
N ALA A 201 -25.92 -10.71 -10.57
CA ALA A 201 -25.79 -11.51 -11.79
C ALA A 201 -27.07 -12.33 -12.06
N THR A 202 -27.80 -12.73 -11.03
CA THR A 202 -29.07 -13.46 -11.18
C THR A 202 -30.13 -12.58 -11.83
N SER A 203 -30.33 -11.37 -11.31
CA SER A 203 -31.33 -10.42 -11.85
C SER A 203 -31.02 -10.07 -13.32
N THR A 204 -29.72 -9.83 -13.63
CA THR A 204 -29.30 -9.52 -15.01
C THR A 204 -29.51 -10.69 -15.98
N LEU A 205 -29.30 -11.93 -15.51
CA LEU A 205 -29.61 -13.13 -16.32
C LEU A 205 -31.11 -13.30 -16.59
N GLU A 206 -31.95 -13.00 -15.61
CA GLU A 206 -33.40 -13.04 -15.75
C GLU A 206 -33.87 -12.02 -16.79
N GLU A 207 -33.42 -10.76 -16.68
CA GLU A 207 -33.71 -9.70 -17.66
C GLU A 207 -33.24 -10.08 -19.07
N LEU A 208 -32.05 -10.68 -19.18
CA LEU A 208 -31.49 -11.13 -20.47
C LEU A 208 -32.35 -12.24 -21.12
N ASN A 209 -32.92 -13.12 -20.28
CA ASN A 209 -33.80 -14.19 -20.74
C ASN A 209 -35.17 -13.69 -21.20
N GLU A 210 -35.70 -12.68 -20.53
CA GLU A 210 -36.99 -12.05 -20.88
C GLU A 210 -36.91 -11.34 -22.24
N ARG A 211 -35.87 -10.53 -22.45
CA ARG A 211 -35.62 -9.81 -23.71
C ARG A 211 -35.45 -10.70 -24.95
N GLN A 212 -35.14 -11.97 -24.77
CA GLN A 212 -35.04 -12.93 -25.89
C GLN A 212 -36.35 -13.63 -26.24
N LYS A 213 -37.39 -13.44 -25.43
CA LYS A 213 -38.71 -14.02 -25.67
C LYS A 213 -39.64 -13.07 -26.44
N GLU A 214 -39.25 -11.79 -26.50
CA GLU A 214 -39.89 -10.75 -27.30
C GLU A 214 -39.34 -10.69 -28.73
#